data_27468956e809e603ce5368faa418ec63
#
_entry.id   27468956e809e603ce5368faa418ec63
#
_cell.length_a   1.000
_cell.length_b   1.000
_cell.length_c   1.000
_cell.angle_alpha   90.00
_cell.angle_beta   90.00
_cell.angle_gamma   90.00
#
_symmetry.space_group_name_H-M   'P 1'
#
loop_
_entity.id
_entity.type
_entity.pdbx_description
1 polymer ?
#
loop_
_entity_poly.entity_id
_entity_poly.type
_entity_poly.pdbx_seq_one_letter_code
_entity_poly.pdbx_strand_id
1 'polypeptide(L)'
;MSITNTIIINMRRKFKNADEAYNYFLDKIITDGKDFGNTRALFNVGFTLENPLENYIFNKERNWKPDYAEAEWQWYLSGDPNIKKLGQLYGKIPPIWERMADSKGNVMSNYGWQMYRNNQLDYVIAKLRNEKDTRHAAISIYDCKEHKHYRKDTPCTYAIQFTIVDNRLNMAVLMRSNDLWYGFCNDQYCFSMIQKLVADELNMKVGEYYHYAHNLHLYNDKI
;
A
#
# COMPACT_ATOMS: atom_id res chain seq x y z
N MET A 1 5.46 1.85 48.81
CA MET A 1 5.71 1.15 47.52
C MET A 1 5.13 2.00 46.43
N SER A 2 5.99 2.71 45.72
CA SER A 2 5.61 3.60 44.61
C SER A 2 5.47 2.74 43.34
N ILE A 3 4.24 2.60 42.83
CA ILE A 3 3.98 2.00 41.54
C ILE A 3 4.25 3.10 40.50
N THR A 4 5.44 3.10 39.95
CA THR A 4 5.75 3.87 38.75
C THR A 4 4.94 3.29 37.59
N ASN A 5 3.79 3.91 37.28
CA ASN A 5 3.08 3.69 36.04
C ASN A 5 3.99 4.15 34.89
N THR A 6 4.75 3.22 34.34
CA THR A 6 5.43 3.44 33.08
C THR A 6 4.32 3.52 32.01
N ILE A 7 3.95 4.74 31.62
CA ILE A 7 3.14 4.97 30.44
C ILE A 7 3.99 4.50 29.26
N ILE A 8 3.77 3.28 28.82
CA ILE A 8 4.28 2.81 27.52
C ILE A 8 3.48 3.60 26.48
N ILE A 9 3.99 4.76 26.11
CA ILE A 9 3.60 5.40 24.86
C ILE A 9 4.02 4.40 23.80
N ASN A 10 3.05 3.70 23.23
CA ASN A 10 3.28 2.82 22.10
C ASN A 10 3.72 3.71 20.92
N MET A 11 5.00 4.09 20.95
CA MET A 11 5.60 4.88 19.88
C MET A 11 5.46 4.02 18.62
N ARG A 12 4.76 4.55 17.62
CA ARG A 12 4.61 3.99 16.30
C ARG A 12 5.97 3.48 15.84
N ARG A 13 6.08 2.19 15.50
CA ARG A 13 7.34 1.64 15.01
C ARG A 13 7.71 2.37 13.72
N LYS A 14 8.92 2.89 13.67
CA LYS A 14 9.49 3.53 12.49
C LYS A 14 10.59 2.68 11.90
N PHE A 15 10.65 2.64 10.59
CA PHE A 15 11.71 2.03 9.81
C PHE A 15 12.28 3.08 8.87
N LYS A 16 13.58 3.01 8.65
CA LYS A 16 14.24 3.94 7.75
C LYS A 16 13.67 3.85 6.33
N ASN A 17 13.45 2.61 5.84
CA ASN A 17 13.00 2.33 4.48
C ASN A 17 12.17 1.04 4.39
N ALA A 18 11.76 0.68 3.18
CA ALA A 18 10.92 -0.49 2.92
C ALA A 18 11.63 -1.82 3.19
N ASP A 19 12.93 -1.93 2.87
CA ASP A 19 13.70 -3.16 3.08
C ASP A 19 13.85 -3.50 4.56
N GLU A 20 14.11 -2.50 5.40
CA GLU A 20 14.19 -2.67 6.85
C GLU A 20 12.85 -3.15 7.43
N ALA A 21 11.74 -2.55 6.98
CA ALA A 21 10.42 -2.98 7.40
C ALA A 21 10.10 -4.41 6.95
N TYR A 22 10.40 -4.74 5.69
CA TYR A 22 10.19 -6.07 5.11
C TYR A 22 10.92 -7.15 5.93
N ASN A 23 12.23 -6.99 6.15
CA ASN A 23 13.04 -7.97 6.86
C ASN A 23 12.58 -8.14 8.31
N TYR A 24 12.21 -7.05 8.98
CA TYR A 24 11.66 -7.09 10.33
C TYR A 24 10.35 -7.88 10.40
N PHE A 25 9.40 -7.62 9.51
CA PHE A 25 8.11 -8.29 9.54
C PHE A 25 8.17 -9.73 9.01
N LEU A 26 9.12 -10.05 8.13
CA LEU A 26 9.38 -11.42 7.73
C LEU A 26 9.74 -12.27 8.95
N ASP A 27 10.71 -11.84 9.76
CA ASP A 27 11.10 -12.50 11.00
C ASP A 27 9.92 -12.56 11.98
N LYS A 28 9.21 -11.44 12.19
CA LYS A 28 8.09 -11.36 13.13
C LYS A 28 6.90 -12.25 12.78
N ILE A 29 6.56 -12.40 11.51
CA ILE A 29 5.49 -13.32 11.10
C ILE A 29 5.92 -14.76 11.36
N ILE A 30 7.18 -15.11 11.06
CA ILE A 30 7.70 -16.46 11.28
C ILE A 30 7.73 -16.80 12.79
N THR A 31 8.15 -15.86 13.65
CA THR A 31 8.30 -16.12 15.10
C THR A 31 7.01 -15.97 15.88
N ASP A 32 6.27 -14.87 15.67
CA ASP A 32 5.15 -14.45 16.52
C ASP A 32 3.78 -14.56 15.82
N GLY A 33 3.76 -14.84 14.51
CA GLY A 33 2.54 -14.93 13.72
C GLY A 33 1.63 -16.06 14.19
N LYS A 34 0.33 -15.85 14.01
CA LYS A 34 -0.70 -16.86 14.30
C LYS A 34 -1.16 -17.54 13.03
N ASP A 35 -1.44 -18.83 13.09
CA ASP A 35 -2.02 -19.55 11.97
C ASP A 35 -3.42 -19.00 11.66
N PHE A 36 -3.66 -18.66 10.40
CA PHE A 36 -4.91 -18.11 9.91
C PHE A 36 -5.20 -18.62 8.49
N GLY A 37 -5.99 -19.67 8.40
CA GLY A 37 -6.26 -20.37 7.14
C GLY A 37 -4.98 -21.01 6.58
N ASN A 38 -4.62 -20.64 5.34
CA ASN A 38 -3.39 -21.09 4.68
C ASN A 38 -2.23 -20.09 4.81
N THR A 39 -2.28 -19.25 5.84
CA THR A 39 -1.29 -18.20 6.11
C THR A 39 -0.88 -18.19 7.57
N ARG A 40 0.24 -17.56 7.86
CA ARG A 40 0.67 -17.13 9.18
C ARG A 40 0.65 -15.61 9.24
N ALA A 41 0.00 -15.02 10.25
CA ALA A 41 -0.38 -13.62 10.23
C ALA A 41 -0.13 -12.90 11.56
N LEU A 42 0.22 -11.60 11.45
CA LEU A 42 0.12 -10.60 12.51
C LEU A 42 -1.12 -9.73 12.26
N PHE A 43 -1.82 -9.36 13.34
CA PHE A 43 -3.04 -8.54 13.21
C PHE A 43 -2.83 -7.13 13.74
N ASN A 44 -3.51 -6.14 13.11
CA ASN A 44 -3.48 -4.73 13.47
C ASN A 44 -2.05 -4.15 13.47
N VAL A 45 -1.30 -4.46 12.42
CA VAL A 45 0.07 -3.98 12.25
C VAL A 45 0.07 -2.58 11.67
N GLY A 46 0.75 -1.65 12.36
CA GLY A 46 0.94 -0.29 11.90
C GLY A 46 2.38 0.16 12.10
N PHE A 47 2.97 0.78 11.06
CA PHE A 47 4.34 1.29 11.10
C PHE A 47 4.53 2.47 10.14
N THR A 48 5.66 3.13 10.26
CA THR A 48 6.02 4.30 9.44
C THR A 48 7.32 4.02 8.69
N LEU A 49 7.35 4.34 7.40
CA LEU A 49 8.57 4.47 6.61
C LEU A 49 9.01 5.94 6.61
N GLU A 50 10.21 6.22 7.13
CA GLU A 50 10.75 7.58 7.22
C GLU A 50 11.19 8.11 5.85
N ASN A 51 11.76 7.22 5.01
CA ASN A 51 12.18 7.52 3.64
C ASN A 51 11.44 6.62 2.63
N PRO A 52 10.16 6.90 2.33
CA PRO A 52 9.34 6.01 1.51
C PRO A 52 9.82 5.88 0.05
N LEU A 53 10.66 6.79 -0.43
CA LEU A 53 11.26 6.68 -1.77
C LEU A 53 12.48 5.76 -1.80
N GLU A 54 13.01 5.33 -0.65
CA GLU A 54 13.92 4.18 -0.54
C GLU A 54 13.09 2.89 -0.52
N ASN A 55 12.42 2.61 -1.65
CA ASN A 55 11.33 1.63 -1.77
C ASN A 55 11.75 0.29 -2.38
N TYR A 56 13.05 0.03 -2.53
CA TYR A 56 13.58 -1.24 -3.03
C TYR A 56 13.71 -2.26 -1.90
N ILE A 57 13.44 -3.53 -2.21
CA ILE A 57 13.61 -4.67 -1.31
C ILE A 57 14.82 -5.48 -1.77
N PHE A 58 15.82 -5.58 -0.89
CA PHE A 58 17.10 -6.24 -1.19
C PHE A 58 17.22 -7.65 -0.60
N ASN A 59 16.18 -8.14 0.09
CA ASN A 59 16.15 -9.49 0.63
C ASN A 59 16.42 -10.53 -0.46
N LYS A 60 17.50 -11.34 -0.30
CA LYS A 60 17.98 -12.26 -1.33
C LYS A 60 17.01 -13.44 -1.56
N GLU A 61 16.36 -13.92 -0.50
CA GLU A 61 15.40 -15.03 -0.59
C GLU A 61 14.16 -14.59 -1.34
N ARG A 62 13.66 -13.37 -1.06
CA ARG A 62 12.55 -12.78 -1.79
C ARG A 62 12.88 -12.55 -3.26
N ASN A 63 14.10 -12.18 -3.58
CA ASN A 63 14.58 -11.90 -4.95
C ASN A 63 13.58 -11.02 -5.73
N TRP A 64 13.18 -9.92 -5.11
CA TRP A 64 12.19 -9.00 -5.65
C TRP A 64 12.63 -8.39 -6.99
N LYS A 65 11.69 -8.20 -7.91
CA LYS A 65 11.94 -7.69 -9.25
C LYS A 65 11.35 -6.28 -9.38
N PRO A 66 12.18 -5.24 -9.39
CA PRO A 66 11.71 -3.84 -9.48
C PRO A 66 11.04 -3.53 -10.83
N ASP A 67 11.42 -4.21 -11.90
CA ASP A 67 10.82 -4.05 -13.22
C ASP A 67 9.31 -4.38 -13.25
N TYR A 68 8.88 -5.36 -12.45
CA TYR A 68 7.45 -5.63 -12.29
C TYR A 68 6.73 -4.50 -11.54
N ALA A 69 7.31 -4.02 -10.43
CA ALA A 69 6.70 -2.94 -9.64
C ALA A 69 6.63 -1.63 -10.46
N GLU A 70 7.65 -1.35 -11.27
CA GLU A 70 7.63 -0.21 -12.20
C GLU A 70 6.52 -0.36 -13.26
N ALA A 71 6.36 -1.56 -13.85
CA ALA A 71 5.29 -1.82 -14.80
C ALA A 71 3.90 -1.68 -14.15
N GLU A 72 3.74 -2.14 -12.90
CA GLU A 72 2.50 -1.98 -12.12
C GLU A 72 2.23 -0.51 -11.81
N TRP A 73 3.24 0.26 -11.45
CA TRP A 73 3.14 1.71 -11.29
C TRP A 73 2.68 2.41 -12.58
N GLN A 74 3.29 2.09 -13.72
CA GLN A 74 2.88 2.62 -15.02
C GLN A 74 1.44 2.21 -15.38
N TRP A 75 1.03 1.02 -14.98
CA TRP A 75 -0.34 0.57 -15.12
C TRP A 75 -1.30 1.40 -14.25
N TYR A 76 -0.93 1.74 -13.01
CA TYR A 76 -1.72 2.65 -12.16
C TYR A 76 -1.85 4.05 -12.77
N LEU A 77 -0.76 4.60 -13.29
CA LEU A 77 -0.77 5.91 -13.98
C LEU A 77 -1.71 5.94 -15.19
N SER A 78 -1.90 4.82 -15.86
CA SER A 78 -2.82 4.75 -17.01
C SER A 78 -4.29 4.88 -16.62
N GLY A 79 -4.65 4.64 -15.37
CA GLY A 79 -6.04 4.61 -14.90
C GLY A 79 -6.90 3.50 -15.53
N ASP A 80 -6.29 2.58 -16.29
CA ASP A 80 -6.97 1.47 -16.97
C ASP A 80 -6.94 0.21 -16.10
N PRO A 81 -8.09 -0.29 -15.60
CA PRO A 81 -8.13 -1.49 -14.76
C PRO A 81 -7.88 -2.80 -15.54
N ASN A 82 -7.73 -2.75 -16.87
CA ASN A 82 -7.60 -3.94 -17.70
C ASN A 82 -6.19 -4.53 -17.62
N ILE A 83 -6.11 -5.84 -17.35
CA ILE A 83 -4.84 -6.56 -17.21
C ILE A 83 -4.02 -6.63 -18.49
N LYS A 84 -4.64 -6.44 -19.67
CA LYS A 84 -3.93 -6.36 -20.96
C LYS A 84 -2.97 -5.16 -20.97
N LYS A 85 -3.34 -4.07 -20.30
CA LYS A 85 -2.46 -2.90 -20.19
C LYS A 85 -1.19 -3.23 -19.42
N LEU A 86 -1.31 -3.94 -18.28
CA LEU A 86 -0.14 -4.44 -17.55
C LEU A 86 0.69 -5.40 -18.44
N GLY A 87 0.03 -6.30 -19.17
CA GLY A 87 0.71 -7.20 -20.10
C GLY A 87 1.53 -6.49 -21.17
N GLN A 88 1.04 -5.36 -21.69
CA GLN A 88 1.78 -4.51 -22.64
C GLN A 88 3.00 -3.83 -22.00
N LEU A 89 2.88 -3.39 -20.75
CA LEU A 89 3.93 -2.68 -20.02
C LEU A 89 5.03 -3.64 -19.51
N TYR A 90 4.64 -4.80 -19.00
CA TYR A 90 5.56 -5.78 -18.42
C TYR A 90 6.05 -6.86 -19.38
N GLY A 91 5.44 -6.96 -20.57
CA GLY A 91 5.73 -8.00 -21.58
C GLY A 91 4.97 -9.32 -21.37
N LYS A 92 4.26 -9.50 -20.28
CA LYS A 92 3.39 -10.64 -19.97
C LYS A 92 2.36 -10.29 -18.90
N ILE A 93 1.24 -11.02 -18.87
CA ILE A 93 0.27 -10.91 -17.78
C ILE A 93 0.66 -11.91 -16.70
N PRO A 94 0.92 -11.48 -15.45
CA PRO A 94 1.14 -12.39 -14.34
C PRO A 94 -0.09 -13.27 -14.07
N PRO A 95 0.07 -14.60 -13.82
CA PRO A 95 -1.06 -15.53 -13.68
C PRO A 95 -2.06 -15.17 -12.57
N ILE A 96 -1.61 -14.43 -11.55
CA ILE A 96 -2.51 -13.95 -10.49
C ILE A 96 -3.58 -13.01 -11.05
N TRP A 97 -3.20 -12.09 -11.94
CA TRP A 97 -4.13 -11.15 -12.53
C TRP A 97 -5.10 -11.82 -13.51
N GLU A 98 -4.66 -12.84 -14.26
CA GLU A 98 -5.58 -13.64 -15.08
C GLU A 98 -6.65 -14.32 -14.24
N ARG A 99 -6.29 -14.85 -13.06
CA ARG A 99 -7.26 -15.47 -12.14
C ARG A 99 -8.21 -14.47 -11.50
N MET A 100 -7.74 -13.26 -11.22
CA MET A 100 -8.50 -12.22 -10.51
C MET A 100 -9.40 -11.44 -11.45
N ALA A 101 -9.06 -11.30 -12.71
CA ALA A 101 -9.82 -10.51 -13.68
C ALA A 101 -11.27 -11.00 -13.89
N ASP A 102 -12.15 -10.07 -14.13
CA ASP A 102 -13.51 -10.32 -14.56
C ASP A 102 -13.56 -10.82 -16.03
N SER A 103 -14.76 -11.06 -16.57
CA SER A 103 -14.95 -11.53 -17.95
C SER A 103 -14.50 -10.51 -19.01
N LYS A 104 -14.29 -9.25 -18.64
CA LYS A 104 -13.78 -8.19 -19.52
C LYS A 104 -12.28 -7.97 -19.38
N GLY A 105 -11.65 -8.66 -18.44
CA GLY A 105 -10.23 -8.52 -18.14
C GLY A 105 -9.92 -7.40 -17.15
N ASN A 106 -10.89 -6.88 -16.42
CA ASN A 106 -10.67 -5.81 -15.43
C ASN A 106 -10.49 -6.36 -14.02
N VAL A 107 -9.70 -5.65 -13.22
CA VAL A 107 -9.50 -5.92 -11.80
C VAL A 107 -9.83 -4.68 -10.97
N MET A 108 -10.39 -4.91 -9.77
CA MET A 108 -10.74 -3.84 -8.84
C MET A 108 -9.56 -3.35 -8.02
N SER A 109 -8.51 -4.17 -7.91
CA SER A 109 -7.27 -3.85 -7.19
C SER A 109 -6.28 -2.99 -7.99
N ASN A 110 -6.64 -2.49 -9.17
CA ASN A 110 -5.85 -1.42 -9.80
C ASN A 110 -6.07 -0.13 -9.03
N TYR A 111 -5.13 0.23 -8.15
CA TYR A 111 -5.26 1.41 -7.29
C TYR A 111 -5.16 2.73 -8.08
N GLY A 112 -4.55 2.74 -9.25
CA GLY A 112 -4.59 3.88 -10.17
C GLY A 112 -6.01 4.17 -10.63
N TRP A 113 -6.70 3.16 -11.17
CA TRP A 113 -8.13 3.30 -11.52
C TRP A 113 -8.97 3.74 -10.32
N GLN A 114 -8.72 3.17 -9.13
CA GLN A 114 -9.43 3.52 -7.91
C GLN A 114 -9.22 4.99 -7.52
N MET A 115 -8.03 5.54 -7.64
CA MET A 115 -7.76 6.94 -7.27
C MET A 115 -8.26 7.94 -8.31
N TYR A 116 -8.32 7.56 -9.60
CA TYR A 116 -8.83 8.45 -10.66
C TYR A 116 -10.36 8.45 -10.75
N ARG A 117 -11.02 7.33 -10.43
CA ARG A 117 -12.48 7.28 -10.50
C ARG A 117 -13.12 8.33 -9.59
N ASN A 118 -14.23 8.92 -10.07
CA ASN A 118 -14.94 9.99 -9.38
C ASN A 118 -14.05 11.22 -9.05
N ASN A 119 -12.96 11.44 -9.80
CA ASN A 119 -12.03 12.57 -9.65
C ASN A 119 -11.43 12.70 -8.25
N GLN A 120 -11.24 11.58 -7.53
CA GLN A 120 -10.78 11.60 -6.14
C GLN A 120 -9.36 12.19 -6.01
N LEU A 121 -8.45 11.85 -6.93
CA LEU A 121 -7.09 12.36 -6.89
C LEU A 121 -7.04 13.88 -7.09
N ASP A 122 -7.78 14.39 -8.09
CA ASP A 122 -7.87 15.83 -8.35
C ASP A 122 -8.47 16.58 -7.18
N TYR A 123 -9.52 16.01 -6.56
CA TYR A 123 -10.11 16.56 -5.34
C TYR A 123 -9.08 16.68 -4.20
N VAL A 124 -8.32 15.62 -3.94
CA VAL A 124 -7.30 15.60 -2.88
C VAL A 124 -6.22 16.67 -3.13
N ILE A 125 -5.69 16.74 -4.36
CA ILE A 125 -4.69 17.73 -4.75
C ILE A 125 -5.23 19.15 -4.60
N ALA A 126 -6.42 19.42 -5.13
CA ALA A 126 -7.06 20.74 -5.01
C ALA A 126 -7.32 21.12 -3.54
N LYS A 127 -7.78 20.15 -2.73
CA LYS A 127 -8.06 20.37 -1.31
C LYS A 127 -6.80 20.73 -0.52
N LEU A 128 -5.70 19.98 -0.70
CA LEU A 128 -4.40 20.28 -0.08
C LEU A 128 -3.78 21.59 -0.54
N ARG A 129 -3.97 21.95 -1.81
CA ARG A 129 -3.48 23.22 -2.39
C ARG A 129 -4.19 24.41 -1.75
N ASN A 130 -5.49 24.31 -1.51
CA ASN A 130 -6.32 25.38 -0.95
C ASN A 130 -6.24 25.47 0.57
N GLU A 131 -6.05 24.35 1.26
CA GLU A 131 -6.10 24.24 2.72
C GLU A 131 -5.04 23.23 3.19
N LYS A 132 -3.85 23.71 3.57
CA LYS A 132 -2.70 22.87 3.90
C LYS A 132 -2.91 21.97 5.15
N ASP A 133 -3.72 22.42 6.08
CA ASP A 133 -4.04 21.73 7.35
C ASP A 133 -5.37 20.95 7.26
N THR A 134 -5.86 20.71 6.06
CA THR A 134 -7.09 19.95 5.84
C THR A 134 -6.99 18.51 6.35
N ARG A 135 -8.10 18.01 6.87
CA ARG A 135 -8.30 16.61 7.28
C ARG A 135 -9.16 15.83 6.27
N HIS A 136 -9.47 16.42 5.12
CA HIS A 136 -10.40 15.88 4.14
C HIS A 136 -9.71 15.29 2.90
N ALA A 137 -8.38 15.27 2.87
CA ALA A 137 -7.61 14.77 1.73
C ALA A 137 -7.50 13.24 1.76
N ALA A 138 -8.63 12.57 1.54
CA ALA A 138 -8.72 11.12 1.54
C ALA A 138 -9.26 10.57 0.21
N ILE A 139 -8.70 9.45 -0.22
CA ILE A 139 -9.19 8.62 -1.32
C ILE A 139 -9.84 7.38 -0.71
N SER A 140 -11.11 7.13 -1.02
CA SER A 140 -11.83 5.93 -0.60
C SER A 140 -11.75 4.87 -1.70
N ILE A 141 -11.24 3.69 -1.37
CA ILE A 141 -11.13 2.58 -2.31
C ILE A 141 -12.29 1.61 -2.14
N TYR A 142 -12.68 1.34 -0.89
CA TYR A 142 -13.87 0.55 -0.61
C TYR A 142 -15.14 1.39 -0.83
N ASP A 143 -15.95 0.96 -1.78
CA ASP A 143 -17.26 1.53 -2.03
C ASP A 143 -18.36 0.63 -1.44
N CYS A 144 -19.15 1.15 -0.53
CA CYS A 144 -20.20 0.39 0.17
C CYS A 144 -21.29 -0.16 -0.77
N LYS A 145 -21.45 0.42 -1.95
CA LYS A 145 -22.42 -0.06 -2.95
C LYS A 145 -21.85 -1.18 -3.81
N GLU A 146 -20.55 -1.14 -4.07
CA GLU A 146 -19.88 -2.02 -5.04
C GLU A 146 -19.13 -3.20 -4.41
N HIS A 147 -18.44 -3.01 -3.25
CA HIS A 147 -17.55 -4.03 -2.70
C HIS A 147 -18.19 -5.41 -2.46
N LYS A 148 -19.47 -5.45 -2.12
CA LYS A 148 -20.25 -6.69 -1.97
C LYS A 148 -20.41 -7.47 -3.27
N HIS A 149 -20.18 -6.83 -4.41
CA HIS A 149 -20.27 -7.43 -5.75
C HIS A 149 -18.92 -7.90 -6.27
N TYR A 150 -17.82 -7.55 -5.60
CA TYR A 150 -16.50 -8.04 -5.95
C TYR A 150 -16.43 -9.55 -5.70
N ARG A 151 -16.24 -10.31 -6.77
CA ARG A 151 -16.34 -11.77 -6.73
C ARG A 151 -14.98 -12.45 -6.62
N LYS A 152 -14.04 -12.01 -7.45
CA LYS A 152 -12.70 -12.59 -7.55
C LYS A 152 -11.67 -11.67 -6.92
N ASP A 153 -11.68 -10.40 -7.31
CA ASP A 153 -10.73 -9.40 -6.88
C ASP A 153 -11.42 -8.38 -5.98
N THR A 154 -11.08 -8.40 -4.69
CA THR A 154 -11.51 -7.42 -3.71
C THR A 154 -10.29 -6.61 -3.28
N PRO A 155 -10.27 -5.27 -3.47
CA PRO A 155 -9.15 -4.44 -3.06
C PRO A 155 -8.70 -4.71 -1.63
N CYS A 156 -7.40 -4.83 -1.43
CA CYS A 156 -6.81 -5.01 -0.09
C CYS A 156 -6.75 -3.69 0.68
N THR A 157 -6.76 -2.57 0.00
CA THR A 157 -6.69 -1.22 0.58
C THR A 157 -8.09 -0.65 0.78
N TYR A 158 -8.34 -0.08 1.96
CA TYR A 158 -9.59 0.64 2.26
C TYR A 158 -9.54 2.07 1.77
N ALA A 159 -8.48 2.79 2.14
CA ALA A 159 -8.33 4.21 1.91
C ALA A 159 -6.86 4.64 1.93
N ILE A 160 -6.62 5.79 1.32
CA ILE A 160 -5.36 6.53 1.38
C ILE A 160 -5.67 7.93 1.92
N GLN A 161 -4.93 8.37 2.94
CA GLN A 161 -5.06 9.72 3.52
C GLN A 161 -3.75 10.48 3.33
N PHE A 162 -3.86 11.72 2.86
CA PHE A 162 -2.72 12.64 2.76
C PHE A 162 -2.81 13.73 3.83
N THR A 163 -1.64 14.18 4.30
CA THR A 163 -1.54 15.21 5.34
C THR A 163 -0.23 15.98 5.15
N ILE A 164 -0.28 17.31 5.21
CA ILE A 164 0.92 18.14 5.18
C ILE A 164 1.36 18.42 6.62
N VAL A 165 2.59 18.01 6.95
CA VAL A 165 3.24 18.28 8.23
C VAL A 165 4.67 18.74 7.96
N ASP A 166 5.10 19.82 8.61
CA ASP A 166 6.44 20.39 8.49
C ASP A 166 6.86 20.63 7.01
N ASN A 167 5.93 21.14 6.20
CA ASN A 167 6.08 21.37 4.77
C ASN A 167 6.47 20.13 3.95
N ARG A 168 6.09 18.93 4.44
CA ARG A 168 6.24 17.65 3.74
C ARG A 168 4.87 16.99 3.58
N LEU A 169 4.68 16.31 2.47
CA LEU A 169 3.48 15.53 2.23
C LEU A 169 3.64 14.14 2.84
N ASN A 170 2.93 13.87 3.93
CA ASN A 170 2.81 12.55 4.54
C ASN A 170 1.62 11.81 3.94
N MET A 171 1.69 10.48 3.96
CA MET A 171 0.62 9.61 3.49
C MET A 171 0.37 8.48 4.48
N ALA A 172 -0.89 8.08 4.63
CA ALA A 172 -1.28 6.86 5.33
C ALA A 172 -2.07 5.95 4.40
N VAL A 173 -1.70 4.67 4.36
CA VAL A 173 -2.41 3.63 3.61
C VAL A 173 -2.99 2.63 4.58
N LEU A 174 -4.28 2.35 4.45
CA LEU A 174 -5.05 1.48 5.34
C LEU A 174 -5.52 0.25 4.58
N MET A 175 -5.01 -0.93 4.95
CA MET A 175 -5.29 -2.19 4.28
C MET A 175 -6.04 -3.17 5.20
N ARG A 176 -7.04 -3.91 4.64
CA ARG A 176 -7.68 -5.04 5.33
C ARG A 176 -6.75 -6.24 5.43
N SER A 177 -5.89 -6.40 4.42
CA SER A 177 -5.01 -7.56 4.26
C SER A 177 -3.81 -7.17 3.41
N ASN A 178 -2.62 -7.60 3.81
CA ASN A 178 -1.41 -7.40 3.03
C ASN A 178 -0.52 -8.65 3.13
N ASP A 179 -0.29 -9.31 2.02
CA ASP A 179 0.69 -10.36 1.88
C ASP A 179 2.08 -9.73 1.87
N LEU A 180 2.93 -10.09 2.83
CA LEU A 180 4.27 -9.51 2.93
C LEU A 180 5.15 -9.91 1.76
N TRP A 181 5.02 -11.16 1.27
CA TRP A 181 5.90 -11.71 0.24
C TRP A 181 5.58 -11.17 -1.15
N TYR A 182 4.33 -11.32 -1.60
CA TYR A 182 3.94 -10.94 -2.96
C TYR A 182 3.38 -9.53 -3.05
N GLY A 183 2.59 -9.10 -2.04
CA GLY A 183 1.88 -7.82 -2.01
C GLY A 183 2.76 -6.67 -1.57
N PHE A 184 3.20 -6.66 -0.30
CA PHE A 184 3.88 -5.51 0.31
C PHE A 184 5.03 -4.94 -0.53
N CYS A 185 5.85 -5.80 -1.12
CA CYS A 185 7.00 -5.35 -1.92
C CYS A 185 6.59 -4.43 -3.09
N ASN A 186 5.46 -4.74 -3.74
CA ASN A 186 4.94 -3.98 -4.87
C ASN A 186 4.00 -2.86 -4.40
N ASP A 187 3.13 -3.16 -3.43
CA ASP A 187 2.17 -2.20 -2.88
C ASP A 187 2.88 -0.95 -2.32
N GLN A 188 3.89 -1.14 -1.46
CA GLN A 188 4.62 -0.01 -0.86
C GLN A 188 5.40 0.79 -1.91
N TYR A 189 5.92 0.12 -2.97
CA TYR A 189 6.56 0.79 -4.09
C TYR A 189 5.54 1.70 -4.82
N CYS A 190 4.43 1.15 -5.26
CA CYS A 190 3.40 1.90 -5.96
C CYS A 190 2.78 3.00 -5.09
N PHE A 191 2.50 2.73 -3.81
CA PHE A 191 1.97 3.75 -2.90
C PHE A 191 2.97 4.88 -2.65
N SER A 192 4.27 4.59 -2.50
CA SER A 192 5.28 5.64 -2.35
C SER A 192 5.39 6.51 -3.62
N MET A 193 5.18 5.91 -4.79
CA MET A 193 5.12 6.65 -6.06
C MET A 193 3.83 7.50 -6.19
N ILE A 194 2.69 7.03 -5.67
CA ILE A 194 1.47 7.85 -5.53
C ILE A 194 1.73 9.05 -4.61
N GLN A 195 2.39 8.83 -3.47
CA GLN A 195 2.78 9.92 -2.56
C GLN A 195 3.67 10.94 -3.27
N LYS A 196 4.66 10.46 -4.03
CA LYS A 196 5.54 11.31 -4.82
C LYS A 196 4.77 12.10 -5.87
N LEU A 197 3.86 11.47 -6.61
CA LEU A 197 3.01 12.13 -7.61
C LEU A 197 2.25 13.32 -6.99
N VAL A 198 1.58 13.10 -5.86
CA VAL A 198 0.83 14.17 -5.17
C VAL A 198 1.77 15.25 -4.62
N ALA A 199 2.94 14.88 -4.11
CA ALA A 199 3.92 15.84 -3.62
C ALA A 199 4.48 16.73 -4.75
N ASP A 200 4.78 16.14 -5.90
CA ASP A 200 5.26 16.86 -7.09
C ASP A 200 4.20 17.87 -7.59
N GLU A 201 2.92 17.47 -7.65
CA GLU A 201 1.80 18.35 -8.02
C GLU A 201 1.60 19.53 -7.05
N LEU A 202 1.99 19.37 -5.81
CA LEU A 202 1.93 20.41 -4.79
C LEU A 202 3.24 21.20 -4.65
N ASN A 203 4.29 20.87 -5.41
CA ASN A 203 5.66 21.40 -5.25
C ASN A 203 6.19 21.22 -3.82
N MET A 204 5.96 20.03 -3.24
CA MET A 204 6.35 19.71 -1.86
C MET A 204 7.34 18.54 -1.83
N LYS A 205 8.09 18.46 -0.72
CA LYS A 205 8.91 17.26 -0.45
C LYS A 205 8.02 16.14 0.07
N VAL A 206 8.36 14.91 -0.30
CA VAL A 206 7.78 13.70 0.28
C VAL A 206 8.15 13.61 1.76
N GLY A 207 7.17 13.33 2.60
CA GLY A 207 7.31 13.10 4.04
C GLY A 207 7.26 11.61 4.39
N GLU A 208 6.75 11.29 5.57
CA GLU A 208 6.62 9.92 6.06
C GLU A 208 5.45 9.19 5.36
N TYR A 209 5.59 7.87 5.21
CA TYR A 209 4.51 6.96 4.78
C TYR A 209 4.13 6.03 5.93
N TYR A 210 2.90 6.16 6.42
CA TYR A 210 2.32 5.25 7.39
C TYR A 210 1.58 4.11 6.69
N HIS A 211 1.98 2.88 7.00
CA HIS A 211 1.34 1.66 6.52
C HIS A 211 0.59 0.98 7.65
N TYR A 212 -0.69 0.65 7.41
CA TYR A 212 -1.49 -0.16 8.31
C TYR A 212 -2.06 -1.36 7.55
N ALA A 213 -1.87 -2.55 8.13
CA ALA A 213 -2.51 -3.78 7.67
C ALA A 213 -3.26 -4.45 8.83
N HIS A 214 -4.59 -4.62 8.69
CA HIS A 214 -5.35 -5.38 9.67
C HIS A 214 -4.84 -6.82 9.78
N ASN A 215 -4.47 -7.44 8.66
CA ASN A 215 -3.86 -8.76 8.57
C ASN A 215 -2.62 -8.66 7.68
N LEU A 216 -1.43 -8.69 8.29
CA LEU A 216 -0.14 -8.79 7.60
C LEU A 216 0.34 -10.23 7.68
N HIS A 217 0.53 -10.90 6.53
CA HIS A 217 0.74 -12.33 6.52
C HIS A 217 1.78 -12.83 5.50
N LEU A 218 2.19 -14.08 5.71
CA LEU A 218 2.86 -14.92 4.73
C LEU A 218 2.00 -16.15 4.43
N TYR A 219 1.99 -16.58 3.19
CA TYR A 219 1.45 -17.89 2.86
C TYR A 219 2.37 -19.00 3.40
N ASN A 220 1.78 -20.15 3.78
CA ASN A 220 2.52 -21.26 4.41
C ASN A 220 3.64 -21.84 3.53
N ASP A 221 3.58 -21.64 2.20
CA ASP A 221 4.64 -22.03 1.28
C ASP A 221 5.84 -21.08 1.27
N LYS A 222 5.81 -20.02 2.09
CA LYS A 222 6.87 -18.99 2.26
C LYS A 222 7.44 -18.93 3.68
N ILE A 223 7.12 -19.91 4.50
CA ILE A 223 7.58 -20.01 5.89
C ILE A 223 8.65 -21.07 6.02
#